data_263950a16d1237ecf7ec43832ae13578
#
_entry.id   263950a16d1237ecf7ec43832ae13578
#
_cell.length_a   1.000
_cell.length_b   1.000
_cell.length_c   1.000
_cell.angle_alpha   90.00
_cell.angle_beta   90.00
_cell.angle_gamma   90.00
#
_symmetry.space_group_name_H-M   'P 1'
#
loop_
_entity.id
_entity.type
_entity.pdbx_description
1 polymer ?
#
loop_
_entity_poly.entity_id
_entity_poly.type
_entity_poly.pdbx_seq_one_letter_code
_entity_poly.pdbx_strand_id
1 'polypeptide(L)'
;MQCNYIELGGKDGNIFRRKIIIDIKDKERVLKKQNFTDTYSTVYRYDNKNQDIANIIGPLYIDLDINDLKQDFEKLRRDVLLLCRKLKTMFHLTDDNLQIFFSGSKGFHILVPHTVFGIKPCRDLNDKYKLIALELKSYTITKSVDTRIYDSKRLFREPNTINTKTNLYKVQMDLKQIREISYEELLKYASTPKELKEINSTYNIDADASFNSLIEEIKERQKKTVNHKVARQMLENKELLPCVKYILQHGAQKGGRNNTAMALASALYQREPDNQQGVLEVMQTWNYKKLDEPLSDKELETTVLSAYRNVQDGRRYGCGAFMDMGICVKGCPVRIKR
;
A
#
# COMPACT_ATOMS: atom_id res chain seq x y z
N MET A 1 -11.16 5.88 21.01
CA MET A 1 -11.34 4.50 20.51
C MET A 1 -10.00 3.79 20.68
N GLN A 2 -9.95 2.65 21.34
CA GLN A 2 -8.70 1.99 21.72
C GLN A 2 -8.50 0.75 20.83
N CYS A 3 -7.38 0.67 20.11
CA CYS A 3 -7.05 -0.47 19.27
C CYS A 3 -6.23 -1.50 20.06
N ASN A 4 -6.91 -2.51 20.58
CA ASN A 4 -6.32 -3.50 21.48
C ASN A 4 -6.09 -4.87 20.81
N TYR A 5 -6.56 -5.09 19.58
CA TYR A 5 -6.47 -6.38 18.93
C TYR A 5 -5.35 -6.40 17.90
N ILE A 6 -4.67 -7.54 17.80
CA ILE A 6 -3.70 -7.86 16.75
C ILE A 6 -4.00 -9.24 16.16
N GLU A 7 -3.61 -9.47 14.92
CA GLU A 7 -3.56 -10.83 14.35
C GLU A 7 -2.13 -11.36 14.50
N LEU A 8 -2.01 -12.58 14.95
CA LEU A 8 -0.77 -13.35 14.93
C LEU A 8 -0.77 -14.34 13.78
N GLY A 9 0.41 -14.59 13.25
CA GLY A 9 0.68 -15.63 12.28
C GLY A 9 1.98 -16.34 12.65
N GLY A 10 2.11 -17.58 12.23
CA GLY A 10 3.33 -18.36 12.49
C GLY A 10 3.28 -19.72 11.82
N LYS A 11 4.41 -20.41 11.80
CA LYS A 11 4.48 -21.77 11.33
C LYS A 11 4.09 -22.76 12.44
N ASP A 12 3.30 -23.76 12.05
CA ASP A 12 3.02 -24.95 12.80
C ASP A 12 3.46 -26.13 11.93
N GLY A 13 4.65 -26.65 12.19
CA GLY A 13 5.37 -27.54 11.26
C GLY A 13 5.66 -26.82 9.93
N ASN A 14 5.21 -27.39 8.82
CA ASN A 14 5.37 -26.80 7.48
C ASN A 14 4.22 -25.89 7.05
N ILE A 15 3.17 -25.75 7.87
CA ILE A 15 1.97 -24.99 7.53
C ILE A 15 2.05 -23.61 8.18
N PHE A 16 1.93 -22.54 7.36
CA PHE A 16 1.79 -21.20 7.87
C PHE A 16 0.33 -20.93 8.27
N ARG A 17 0.09 -20.67 9.55
CA ARG A 17 -1.22 -20.32 10.09
C ARG A 17 -1.32 -18.83 10.34
N ARG A 18 -2.49 -18.26 10.04
CA ARG A 18 -2.88 -16.89 10.37
C ARG A 18 -4.27 -16.86 11.01
N LYS A 19 -4.80 -15.64 11.24
CA LYS A 19 -6.14 -15.36 11.80
C LYS A 19 -6.30 -15.69 13.29
N ILE A 20 -5.20 -15.71 14.03
CA ILE A 20 -5.24 -15.79 15.49
C ILE A 20 -5.35 -14.35 16.01
N ILE A 21 -6.58 -13.84 16.18
CA ILE A 21 -6.82 -12.48 16.66
C ILE A 21 -6.89 -12.50 18.19
N ILE A 22 -5.98 -11.78 18.81
CA ILE A 22 -5.83 -11.70 20.27
C ILE A 22 -5.83 -10.26 20.76
N ASP A 23 -6.05 -10.08 22.05
CA ASP A 23 -5.72 -8.83 22.73
C ASP A 23 -4.19 -8.65 22.80
N ILE A 24 -3.71 -7.44 22.56
CA ILE A 24 -2.27 -7.12 22.54
C ILE A 24 -1.54 -7.53 23.82
N LYS A 25 -2.21 -7.48 24.98
CA LYS A 25 -1.66 -7.91 26.27
C LYS A 25 -1.32 -9.39 26.34
N ASP A 26 -1.95 -10.23 25.51
CA ASP A 26 -1.71 -11.67 25.44
C ASP A 26 -0.56 -12.04 24.48
N LYS A 27 -0.02 -11.06 23.75
CA LYS A 27 0.96 -11.28 22.68
C LYS A 27 2.17 -12.08 23.16
N GLU A 28 2.82 -11.65 24.22
CA GLU A 28 4.04 -12.28 24.70
C GLU A 28 3.81 -13.75 25.11
N ARG A 29 2.68 -14.02 25.77
CA ARG A 29 2.30 -15.37 26.16
C ARG A 29 2.14 -16.30 24.96
N VAL A 30 1.57 -15.81 23.85
CA VAL A 30 1.37 -16.58 22.63
C VAL A 30 2.69 -16.77 21.88
N LEU A 31 3.56 -15.75 21.84
CA LEU A 31 4.88 -15.83 21.21
C LEU A 31 5.75 -16.88 21.90
N LYS A 32 5.75 -16.93 23.23
CA LYS A 32 6.47 -17.96 24.00
C LYS A 32 6.04 -19.38 23.65
N LYS A 33 4.72 -19.60 23.42
CA LYS A 33 4.20 -20.92 22.97
C LYS A 33 4.70 -21.33 21.60
N GLN A 34 5.04 -20.39 20.74
CA GLN A 34 5.58 -20.63 19.38
C GLN A 34 7.10 -20.74 19.35
N ASN A 35 7.77 -20.80 20.51
CA ASN A 35 9.23 -20.85 20.63
C ASN A 35 9.97 -19.78 19.81
N PHE A 36 9.34 -18.64 19.57
CA PHE A 36 9.89 -17.51 18.80
C PHE A 36 10.43 -17.87 17.41
N THR A 37 9.88 -18.88 16.75
CA THR A 37 10.26 -19.26 15.39
C THR A 37 9.18 -18.91 14.38
N ASP A 38 9.58 -18.32 13.25
CA ASP A 38 8.68 -17.93 12.14
C ASP A 38 7.38 -17.27 12.61
N THR A 39 7.49 -16.38 13.60
CA THR A 39 6.34 -15.72 14.21
C THR A 39 6.15 -14.32 13.64
N TYR A 40 4.90 -13.98 13.39
CA TYR A 40 4.49 -12.72 12.77
C TYR A 40 3.32 -12.12 13.55
N SER A 41 3.23 -10.79 13.55
CA SER A 41 2.01 -10.07 13.92
C SER A 41 1.63 -9.05 12.85
N THR A 42 0.37 -8.62 12.86
CA THR A 42 -0.02 -7.48 12.02
C THR A 42 0.73 -6.23 12.47
N VAL A 43 1.15 -5.43 11.49
CA VAL A 43 1.76 -4.11 11.73
C VAL A 43 0.79 -3.19 12.44
N TYR A 44 -0.52 -3.37 12.14
CA TYR A 44 -1.58 -2.59 12.72
C TYR A 44 -2.26 -3.30 13.88
N ARG A 45 -2.72 -2.51 14.84
CA ARG A 45 -3.68 -2.90 15.86
C ARG A 45 -5.07 -2.47 15.42
N TYR A 46 -6.08 -3.18 15.90
CA TYR A 46 -7.48 -3.02 15.52
C TYR A 46 -8.33 -2.64 16.73
N ASP A 47 -9.36 -1.83 16.51
CA ASP A 47 -10.38 -1.53 17.51
C ASP A 47 -11.47 -2.61 17.58
N ASN A 48 -11.53 -3.50 16.60
CA ASN A 48 -12.49 -4.60 16.50
C ASN A 48 -11.80 -5.90 16.07
N LYS A 49 -12.29 -7.04 16.57
CA LYS A 49 -11.83 -8.38 16.14
C LYS A 49 -12.16 -8.68 14.68
N ASN A 50 -13.25 -8.12 14.16
CA ASN A 50 -13.54 -8.18 12.73
C ASN A 50 -12.72 -7.11 12.01
N GLN A 51 -11.62 -7.53 11.42
CA GLN A 51 -10.67 -6.67 10.73
C GLN A 51 -11.25 -5.94 9.49
N ASP A 52 -12.34 -6.46 8.89
CA ASP A 52 -12.93 -5.87 7.68
C ASP A 52 -13.68 -4.56 7.97
N ILE A 53 -14.10 -4.37 9.22
CA ILE A 53 -14.81 -3.16 9.67
C ILE A 53 -14.01 -2.33 10.68
N ALA A 54 -12.85 -2.82 11.10
CA ALA A 54 -12.03 -2.18 12.13
C ALA A 54 -11.35 -0.91 11.63
N ASN A 55 -11.21 0.06 12.54
CA ASN A 55 -10.19 1.09 12.39
C ASN A 55 -8.83 0.49 12.79
N ILE A 56 -7.79 0.96 12.13
CA ILE A 56 -6.43 0.50 12.33
C ILE A 56 -5.54 1.62 12.86
N ILE A 57 -4.55 1.22 13.67
CA ILE A 57 -3.47 2.08 14.12
C ILE A 57 -2.17 1.30 14.17
N GLY A 58 -1.08 1.93 13.80
CA GLY A 58 0.25 1.29 13.81
C GLY A 58 1.31 2.25 13.32
N PRO A 59 2.60 1.86 13.38
CA PRO A 59 3.69 2.71 12.93
C PRO A 59 3.63 2.94 11.42
N LEU A 60 4.14 4.09 10.97
CA LEU A 60 4.58 4.20 9.58
C LEU A 60 5.71 3.19 9.40
N TYR A 61 5.64 2.38 8.35
CA TYR A 61 6.65 1.37 8.07
C TYR A 61 7.09 1.41 6.62
N ILE A 62 8.37 1.16 6.39
CA ILE A 62 8.97 1.02 5.08
C ILE A 62 9.68 -0.33 5.04
N ASP A 63 9.34 -1.15 4.08
CA ASP A 63 9.97 -2.45 3.83
C ASP A 63 10.87 -2.35 2.61
N LEU A 64 12.15 -2.66 2.80
CA LEU A 64 13.15 -2.69 1.75
C LEU A 64 13.58 -4.14 1.54
N ASP A 65 13.20 -4.70 0.41
CA ASP A 65 13.52 -6.06 0.02
C ASP A 65 14.29 -6.10 -1.30
N ILE A 66 15.31 -6.95 -1.39
CA ILE A 66 16.09 -7.19 -2.60
C ILE A 66 16.14 -8.70 -2.91
N ASN A 67 16.53 -9.06 -4.13
CA ASN A 67 16.57 -10.46 -4.53
C ASN A 67 17.80 -11.19 -3.97
N ASP A 68 18.98 -10.60 -4.09
CA ASP A 68 20.26 -11.15 -3.62
C ASP A 68 20.92 -10.20 -2.63
N LEU A 69 20.83 -10.54 -1.33
CA LEU A 69 21.37 -9.71 -0.27
C LEU A 69 22.91 -9.65 -0.34
N LYS A 70 23.58 -10.75 -0.71
CA LYS A 70 25.04 -10.78 -0.77
C LYS A 70 25.57 -9.85 -1.87
N GLN A 71 24.96 -9.89 -3.05
CA GLN A 71 25.39 -9.09 -4.20
C GLN A 71 25.07 -7.61 -4.02
N ASP A 72 23.91 -7.28 -3.47
CA ASP A 72 23.39 -5.90 -3.45
C ASP A 72 23.39 -5.26 -2.05
N PHE A 73 24.06 -5.87 -1.07
CA PHE A 73 24.07 -5.40 0.32
C PHE A 73 24.48 -3.94 0.44
N GLU A 74 25.57 -3.53 -0.20
CA GLU A 74 26.07 -2.15 -0.12
C GLU A 74 25.10 -1.13 -0.72
N LYS A 75 24.40 -1.49 -1.79
CA LYS A 75 23.36 -0.63 -2.38
C LYS A 75 22.16 -0.52 -1.45
N LEU A 76 21.70 -1.67 -0.91
CA LEU A 76 20.60 -1.70 0.05
C LEU A 76 20.92 -0.92 1.32
N ARG A 77 22.13 -1.08 1.86
CA ARG A 77 22.62 -0.33 3.02
C ARG A 77 22.58 1.19 2.78
N ARG A 78 23.01 1.64 1.60
CA ARG A 78 22.92 3.05 1.18
C ARG A 78 21.47 3.52 1.09
N ASP A 79 20.58 2.71 0.55
CA ASP A 79 19.15 3.04 0.47
C ASP A 79 18.52 3.17 1.86
N VAL A 80 18.82 2.26 2.80
CA VAL A 80 18.37 2.36 4.19
C VAL A 80 18.82 3.67 4.83
N LEU A 81 20.10 4.01 4.74
CA LEU A 81 20.66 5.25 5.30
C LEU A 81 20.06 6.50 4.64
N LEU A 82 19.84 6.44 3.33
CA LEU A 82 19.21 7.53 2.58
C LEU A 82 17.76 7.73 3.02
N LEU A 83 16.98 6.66 3.14
CA LEU A 83 15.57 6.75 3.55
C LEU A 83 15.44 7.23 4.99
N CYS A 84 16.30 6.77 5.91
CA CYS A 84 16.32 7.29 7.28
C CYS A 84 16.60 8.80 7.30
N ARG A 85 17.56 9.27 6.51
CA ARG A 85 17.83 10.70 6.37
C ARG A 85 16.63 11.44 5.77
N LYS A 86 16.00 10.89 4.73
CA LYS A 86 14.81 11.48 4.11
C LYS A 86 13.64 11.56 5.08
N LEU A 87 13.32 10.49 5.80
CA LEU A 87 12.28 10.49 6.83
C LEU A 87 12.52 11.55 7.90
N LYS A 88 13.78 11.67 8.38
CA LYS A 88 14.13 12.70 9.35
C LYS A 88 13.92 14.12 8.81
N THR A 89 14.36 14.38 7.58
CA THR A 89 14.19 15.70 6.97
C THR A 89 12.74 16.01 6.65
N MET A 90 11.98 15.04 6.11
CA MET A 90 10.58 15.22 5.70
C MET A 90 9.65 15.45 6.89
N PHE A 91 9.93 14.81 8.02
CA PHE A 91 9.02 14.79 9.17
C PHE A 91 9.66 15.34 10.44
N HIS A 92 10.75 16.08 10.35
CA HIS A 92 11.43 16.68 11.52
C HIS A 92 11.72 15.66 12.64
N LEU A 93 12.17 14.44 12.25
CA LEU A 93 12.47 13.36 13.18
C LEU A 93 13.94 13.36 13.61
N THR A 94 14.20 12.72 14.74
CA THR A 94 15.55 12.37 15.23
C THR A 94 15.85 10.90 14.98
N ASP A 95 17.08 10.46 15.25
CA ASP A 95 17.45 9.04 15.14
C ASP A 95 16.63 8.17 16.12
N ASP A 96 16.27 8.71 17.29
CA ASP A 96 15.51 8.02 18.33
C ASP A 96 14.03 7.79 17.94
N ASN A 97 13.53 8.44 16.90
CA ASN A 97 12.18 8.17 16.37
C ASN A 97 12.17 7.01 15.37
N LEU A 98 13.33 6.47 14.98
CA LEU A 98 13.45 5.43 13.96
C LEU A 98 13.77 4.09 14.60
N GLN A 99 12.92 3.09 14.35
CA GLN A 99 13.28 1.68 14.60
C GLN A 99 13.66 1.03 13.28
N ILE A 100 14.89 0.53 13.22
CA ILE A 100 15.41 -0.12 12.02
C ILE A 100 15.70 -1.57 12.36
N PHE A 101 15.19 -2.48 11.55
CA PHE A 101 15.40 -3.91 11.72
C PHE A 101 15.97 -4.52 10.46
N PHE A 102 16.99 -5.35 10.61
CA PHE A 102 17.27 -6.36 9.60
C PHE A 102 16.17 -7.43 9.67
N SER A 103 15.59 -7.81 8.55
CA SER A 103 14.41 -8.69 8.49
C SER A 103 14.68 -10.16 8.88
N GLY A 104 15.97 -10.52 9.04
CA GLY A 104 16.41 -11.92 9.20
C GLY A 104 16.41 -12.70 7.87
N SER A 105 16.37 -12.00 6.73
CA SER A 105 16.38 -12.61 5.40
C SER A 105 17.15 -11.75 4.40
N LYS A 106 16.49 -10.88 3.66
CA LYS A 106 17.03 -10.18 2.49
C LYS A 106 16.71 -8.68 2.46
N GLY A 107 16.31 -8.11 3.58
CA GLY A 107 15.87 -6.73 3.61
C GLY A 107 15.92 -6.06 4.97
N PHE A 108 15.42 -4.84 5.01
CA PHE A 108 15.31 -4.04 6.21
C PHE A 108 13.92 -3.45 6.34
N HIS A 109 13.45 -3.31 7.59
CA HIS A 109 12.24 -2.58 7.93
C HIS A 109 12.62 -1.31 8.68
N ILE A 110 12.06 -0.17 8.28
CA ILE A 110 12.16 1.09 9.01
C ILE A 110 10.77 1.43 9.55
N LEU A 111 10.65 1.66 10.84
CA LEU A 111 9.38 2.00 11.49
C LEU A 111 9.51 3.35 12.20
N VAL A 112 8.42 4.13 12.15
CA VAL A 112 8.26 5.38 12.92
C VAL A 112 6.95 5.28 13.71
N PRO A 113 6.93 5.50 15.04
CA PRO A 113 5.71 5.40 15.84
C PRO A 113 4.62 6.35 15.35
N HIS A 114 3.40 5.85 15.23
CA HIS A 114 2.24 6.66 14.84
C HIS A 114 1.96 7.82 15.79
N THR A 115 2.35 7.67 17.06
CA THR A 115 2.19 8.70 18.10
C THR A 115 2.98 9.96 17.80
N VAL A 116 4.15 9.84 17.15
CA VAL A 116 4.96 10.98 16.74
C VAL A 116 4.17 11.91 15.80
N PHE A 117 3.33 11.34 14.96
CA PHE A 117 2.46 12.07 14.02
C PHE A 117 1.07 12.39 14.58
N GLY A 118 0.77 12.10 15.84
CA GLY A 118 -0.55 12.30 16.43
C GLY A 118 -1.69 11.53 15.75
N ILE A 119 -1.37 10.47 14.98
CA ILE A 119 -2.34 9.72 14.18
C ILE A 119 -3.38 9.05 15.07
N LYS A 120 -4.64 9.23 14.70
CA LYS A 120 -5.79 8.57 15.31
C LYS A 120 -6.19 7.32 14.53
N PRO A 121 -6.83 6.32 15.17
CA PRO A 121 -7.35 5.15 14.47
C PRO A 121 -8.26 5.55 13.31
N CYS A 122 -8.01 4.99 12.11
CA CYS A 122 -8.81 5.20 10.91
C CYS A 122 -8.73 3.98 9.98
N ARG A 123 -9.61 3.90 9.00
CA ARG A 123 -9.68 2.75 8.08
C ARG A 123 -8.67 2.81 6.94
N ASP A 124 -8.23 4.01 6.58
CA ASP A 124 -7.41 4.32 5.40
C ASP A 124 -5.93 4.58 5.74
N LEU A 125 -5.47 4.19 6.93
CA LEU A 125 -4.10 4.45 7.37
C LEU A 125 -3.06 3.75 6.49
N ASN A 126 -3.35 2.52 6.08
CA ASN A 126 -2.51 1.77 5.14
C ASN A 126 -2.36 2.49 3.79
N ASP A 127 -3.42 3.12 3.28
CA ASP A 127 -3.38 3.86 2.02
C ASP A 127 -2.52 5.13 2.14
N LYS A 128 -2.64 5.85 3.25
CA LYS A 128 -1.78 7.00 3.57
C LYS A 128 -0.30 6.61 3.62
N TYR A 129 0.01 5.51 4.29
CA TYR A 129 1.39 5.00 4.37
C TYR A 129 1.92 4.52 3.02
N LYS A 130 1.07 3.93 2.17
CA LYS A 130 1.41 3.57 0.79
C LYS A 130 1.84 4.79 -0.02
N LEU A 131 1.15 5.93 0.11
CA LEU A 131 1.52 7.17 -0.58
C LEU A 131 2.93 7.63 -0.21
N ILE A 132 3.26 7.61 1.09
CA ILE A 132 4.60 7.96 1.58
C ILE A 132 5.65 6.96 1.05
N ALA A 133 5.36 5.67 1.07
CA ALA A 133 6.29 4.66 0.56
C ALA A 133 6.55 4.80 -0.95
N LEU A 134 5.53 5.14 -1.73
CA LEU A 134 5.68 5.44 -3.17
C LEU A 134 6.58 6.65 -3.40
N GLU A 135 6.41 7.71 -2.61
CA GLU A 135 7.28 8.89 -2.65
C GLU A 135 8.73 8.51 -2.31
N LEU A 136 8.94 7.78 -1.21
CA LEU A 136 10.26 7.35 -0.76
C LEU A 136 10.95 6.42 -1.74
N LYS A 137 10.21 5.53 -2.42
CA LYS A 137 10.76 4.62 -3.44
C LYS A 137 11.47 5.37 -4.57
N SER A 138 11.02 6.57 -4.90
CA SER A 138 11.63 7.39 -5.95
C SER A 138 13.09 7.77 -5.67
N TYR A 139 13.46 7.83 -4.40
CA TYR A 139 14.81 8.21 -3.95
C TYR A 139 15.78 7.04 -3.91
N THR A 140 15.30 5.79 -3.85
CA THR A 140 16.17 4.61 -3.69
C THR A 140 16.88 4.20 -4.98
N ILE A 141 18.13 3.75 -4.87
CA ILE A 141 18.95 3.28 -5.99
C ILE A 141 18.43 1.92 -6.47
N THR A 142 18.18 1.00 -5.52
CA THR A 142 17.78 -0.37 -5.81
C THR A 142 16.29 -0.53 -6.13
N LYS A 143 15.49 0.53 -5.92
CA LYS A 143 14.02 0.46 -5.96
C LYS A 143 13.45 -0.61 -5.01
N SER A 144 14.18 -0.89 -3.94
CA SER A 144 13.92 -1.96 -2.98
C SER A 144 12.66 -1.75 -2.12
N VAL A 145 12.10 -0.54 -2.06
CA VAL A 145 10.87 -0.29 -1.30
C VAL A 145 9.71 -1.09 -1.89
N ASP A 146 9.19 -2.06 -1.14
CA ASP A 146 8.01 -2.84 -1.55
C ASP A 146 6.74 -2.07 -1.24
N THR A 147 6.11 -1.53 -2.28
CA THR A 147 4.87 -0.77 -2.18
C THR A 147 3.60 -1.61 -2.30
N ARG A 148 3.72 -2.95 -2.46
CA ARG A 148 2.59 -3.89 -2.59
C ARG A 148 2.06 -4.38 -1.25
N ILE A 149 2.79 -4.10 -0.17
CA ILE A 149 2.53 -4.65 1.17
C ILE A 149 1.60 -3.80 2.05
N TYR A 150 1.08 -2.70 1.53
CA TYR A 150 0.25 -1.75 2.29
C TYR A 150 -1.23 -2.17 2.31
N ASP A 151 -1.50 -3.35 2.86
CA ASP A 151 -2.85 -3.80 3.19
C ASP A 151 -3.10 -3.73 4.71
N SER A 152 -4.36 -3.57 5.12
CA SER A 152 -4.72 -3.40 6.53
C SER A 152 -4.44 -4.63 7.41
N LYS A 153 -4.14 -5.80 6.81
CA LYS A 153 -3.86 -7.08 7.49
C LYS A 153 -2.41 -7.52 7.31
N ARG A 154 -1.50 -6.57 7.02
CA ARG A 154 -0.08 -6.88 6.78
C ARG A 154 0.57 -7.49 8.00
N LEU A 155 1.16 -8.67 7.80
CA LEU A 155 1.99 -9.34 8.79
C LEU A 155 3.46 -8.98 8.61
N PHE A 156 4.12 -8.62 9.71
CA PHE A 156 5.57 -8.51 9.81
C PHE A 156 6.10 -9.53 10.79
N ARG A 157 7.29 -10.06 10.50
CA ARG A 157 8.01 -10.91 11.44
C ARG A 157 8.23 -10.17 12.75
N GLU A 158 8.01 -10.86 13.88
CA GLU A 158 8.28 -10.30 15.19
C GLU A 158 9.78 -10.10 15.42
N PRO A 159 10.18 -9.03 16.09
CA PRO A 159 11.57 -8.85 16.52
C PRO A 159 12.05 -10.03 17.37
N ASN A 160 13.32 -10.36 17.26
CA ASN A 160 13.96 -11.47 17.98
C ASN A 160 13.31 -12.84 17.75
N THR A 161 12.64 -13.02 16.60
CA THR A 161 12.19 -14.34 16.16
C THR A 161 13.04 -14.82 14.99
N ILE A 162 13.32 -16.13 14.97
CA ILE A 162 14.17 -16.74 13.95
C ILE A 162 13.39 -17.00 12.66
N ASN A 163 14.03 -16.75 11.54
CA ASN A 163 13.58 -17.18 10.24
C ASN A 163 14.15 -18.58 9.97
N THR A 164 13.32 -19.61 9.99
CA THR A 164 13.78 -21.00 9.81
C THR A 164 14.39 -21.31 8.45
N LYS A 165 14.19 -20.43 7.43
CA LYS A 165 14.83 -20.59 6.10
C LYS A 165 16.29 -20.14 6.08
N THR A 166 16.64 -19.13 6.89
CA THR A 166 17.96 -18.50 6.90
C THR A 166 18.72 -18.77 8.19
N ASN A 167 18.05 -19.24 9.23
CA ASN A 167 18.55 -19.35 10.61
C ASN A 167 19.01 -18.01 11.19
N LEU A 168 18.44 -16.89 10.72
CA LEU A 168 18.75 -15.55 11.19
C LEU A 168 17.54 -14.95 11.92
N TYR A 169 17.83 -14.14 12.93
CA TYR A 169 16.82 -13.41 13.67
C TYR A 169 16.49 -12.08 12.99
N LYS A 170 15.24 -11.63 13.12
CA LYS A 170 14.92 -10.22 12.89
C LYS A 170 15.48 -9.42 14.06
N VAL A 171 16.49 -8.60 13.81
CA VAL A 171 17.22 -7.87 14.84
C VAL A 171 17.15 -6.37 14.63
N GLN A 172 17.02 -5.62 15.74
CA GLN A 172 17.10 -4.17 15.71
C GLN A 172 18.54 -3.72 15.56
N MET A 173 18.73 -2.65 14.77
CA MET A 173 20.02 -2.02 14.52
C MET A 173 19.88 -0.51 14.59
N ASP A 174 20.92 0.19 15.01
CA ASP A 174 20.99 1.64 14.92
C ASP A 174 21.71 2.10 13.63
N LEU A 175 21.61 3.40 13.33
CA LEU A 175 22.19 3.98 12.11
C LEU A 175 23.71 3.89 12.09
N LYS A 176 24.39 3.93 13.25
CA LYS A 176 25.84 3.77 13.32
C LYS A 176 26.25 2.35 12.94
N GLN A 177 25.57 1.36 13.53
CA GLN A 177 25.81 -0.06 13.18
C GLN A 177 25.58 -0.30 11.68
N ILE A 178 24.46 0.19 11.11
CA ILE A 178 24.15 0.01 9.69
C ILE A 178 25.21 0.67 8.79
N ARG A 179 25.78 1.80 9.20
CA ARG A 179 26.81 2.50 8.42
C ARG A 179 28.11 1.74 8.35
N GLU A 180 28.47 1.05 9.39
CA GLU A 180 29.80 0.44 9.58
C GLU A 180 29.84 -1.06 9.26
N ILE A 181 28.70 -1.76 9.38
CA ILE A 181 28.63 -3.22 9.29
C ILE A 181 28.87 -3.72 7.86
N SER A 182 29.69 -4.77 7.73
CA SER A 182 29.84 -5.57 6.50
C SER A 182 28.71 -6.60 6.37
N TYR A 183 28.59 -7.23 5.20
CA TYR A 183 27.62 -8.30 4.98
C TYR A 183 27.85 -9.49 5.93
N GLU A 184 29.08 -9.93 6.09
CA GLU A 184 29.47 -11.06 6.95
C GLU A 184 29.19 -10.76 8.42
N GLU A 185 29.49 -9.55 8.86
CA GLU A 185 29.22 -9.10 10.22
C GLU A 185 27.70 -8.99 10.48
N LEU A 186 26.90 -8.56 9.49
CA LEU A 186 25.45 -8.56 9.58
C LEU A 186 24.89 -9.97 9.84
N LEU A 187 25.35 -10.98 9.08
CA LEU A 187 24.91 -12.35 9.28
C LEU A 187 25.30 -12.85 10.68
N LYS A 188 26.52 -12.57 11.12
CA LYS A 188 26.98 -12.89 12.48
C LYS A 188 26.17 -12.15 13.54
N TYR A 189 25.86 -10.87 13.34
CA TYR A 189 25.05 -10.09 14.25
C TYR A 189 23.63 -10.66 14.38
N ALA A 190 23.02 -11.04 13.25
CA ALA A 190 21.67 -11.58 13.20
C ALA A 190 21.55 -13.06 13.59
N SER A 191 22.67 -13.75 13.93
CA SER A 191 22.64 -15.15 14.36
C SER A 191 22.10 -15.35 15.79
N THR A 192 21.95 -14.27 16.56
CA THR A 192 21.41 -14.29 17.93
C THR A 192 20.42 -13.14 18.14
N PRO A 193 19.43 -13.30 19.02
CA PRO A 193 18.53 -12.20 19.37
C PRO A 193 19.31 -11.04 20.02
N LYS A 194 18.77 -9.83 19.94
CA LYS A 194 19.38 -8.60 20.47
C LYS A 194 18.44 -7.89 21.42
N GLU A 195 18.99 -7.17 22.37
CA GLU A 195 18.20 -6.27 23.20
C GLU A 195 17.52 -5.22 22.32
N LEU A 196 16.22 -5.01 22.56
CA LEU A 196 15.46 -3.99 21.84
C LEU A 196 15.66 -2.65 22.51
N LYS A 197 16.08 -1.66 21.76
CA LYS A 197 16.21 -0.28 22.21
C LYS A 197 14.82 0.36 22.29
N GLU A 198 14.62 1.14 23.32
CA GLU A 198 13.44 2.01 23.43
C GLU A 198 13.42 3.01 22.28
N ILE A 199 12.22 3.38 21.88
CA ILE A 199 11.99 4.36 20.82
C ILE A 199 11.31 5.59 21.40
N ASN A 200 11.76 6.76 20.99
CA ASN A 200 11.07 8.00 21.29
C ASN A 200 9.77 8.09 20.47
N SER A 201 8.65 7.95 21.14
CA SER A 201 7.31 7.98 20.57
C SER A 201 6.53 9.24 20.96
N THR A 202 7.22 10.26 21.45
CA THR A 202 6.62 11.54 21.86
C THR A 202 6.03 12.25 20.64
N TYR A 203 4.84 12.81 20.82
CA TYR A 203 4.19 13.62 19.79
C TYR A 203 5.06 14.80 19.36
N ASN A 204 5.15 15.01 18.06
CA ASN A 204 5.88 16.10 17.45
C ASN A 204 4.95 16.85 16.49
N ILE A 205 4.65 18.10 16.80
CA ILE A 205 3.72 18.94 16.06
C ILE A 205 4.18 19.20 14.61
N ASP A 206 5.50 19.35 14.40
CA ASP A 206 6.04 19.57 13.07
C ASP A 206 5.98 18.29 12.21
N ALA A 207 6.14 17.12 12.86
CA ALA A 207 5.98 15.84 12.20
C ALA A 207 4.52 15.61 11.76
N ASP A 208 3.56 15.92 12.62
CA ASP A 208 2.12 15.85 12.31
C ASP A 208 1.75 16.77 11.14
N ALA A 209 2.14 18.04 11.22
CA ALA A 209 1.88 19.00 10.16
C ALA A 209 2.49 18.56 8.82
N SER A 210 3.75 18.11 8.83
CA SER A 210 4.45 17.65 7.63
C SER A 210 3.85 16.37 7.06
N PHE A 211 3.41 15.43 7.91
CA PHE A 211 2.74 14.21 7.49
C PHE A 211 1.44 14.52 6.73
N ASN A 212 0.58 15.36 7.30
CA ASN A 212 -0.70 15.72 6.69
C ASN A 212 -0.49 16.54 5.40
N SER A 213 0.44 17.51 5.42
CA SER A 213 0.77 18.30 4.23
C SER A 213 1.28 17.43 3.08
N LEU A 214 2.18 16.49 3.36
CA LEU A 214 2.72 15.59 2.33
C LEU A 214 1.64 14.71 1.71
N ILE A 215 0.72 14.16 2.52
CA ILE A 215 -0.39 13.34 2.02
C ILE A 215 -1.27 14.15 1.06
N GLU A 216 -1.63 15.37 1.44
CA GLU A 216 -2.45 16.23 0.58
C GLU A 216 -1.68 16.67 -0.68
N GLU A 217 -0.40 16.98 -0.57
CA GLU A 217 0.44 17.32 -1.72
C GLU A 217 0.56 16.15 -2.72
N ILE A 218 0.75 14.92 -2.23
CA ILE A 218 0.81 13.73 -3.09
C ILE A 218 -0.53 13.52 -3.79
N LYS A 219 -1.64 13.61 -3.07
CA LYS A 219 -2.99 13.49 -3.65
C LYS A 219 -3.23 14.55 -4.73
N GLU A 220 -2.85 15.80 -4.47
CA GLU A 220 -2.98 16.88 -5.46
C GLU A 220 -2.06 16.67 -6.68
N ARG A 221 -0.84 16.18 -6.48
CA ARG A 221 0.05 15.78 -7.59
C ARG A 221 -0.57 14.66 -8.41
N GLN A 222 -1.13 13.62 -7.78
CA GLN A 222 -1.81 12.53 -8.47
C GLN A 222 -3.00 13.05 -9.29
N LYS A 223 -3.84 13.94 -8.74
CA LYS A 223 -4.92 14.59 -9.49
C LYS A 223 -4.43 15.39 -10.70
N LYS A 224 -3.24 15.98 -10.63
CA LYS A 224 -2.64 16.78 -11.73
C LYS A 224 -1.88 15.92 -12.75
N THR A 225 -1.23 14.85 -12.32
CA THR A 225 -0.28 14.04 -13.14
C THR A 225 -1.01 12.97 -13.95
N VAL A 226 -2.27 12.69 -13.64
CA VAL A 226 -3.08 11.83 -14.50
C VAL A 226 -3.10 12.46 -15.88
N ASN A 227 -2.56 11.77 -16.83
CA ASN A 227 -2.13 12.28 -18.12
C ASN A 227 -3.27 12.97 -18.86
N HIS A 228 -3.43 14.28 -18.64
CA HIS A 228 -4.45 15.12 -19.28
C HIS A 228 -4.46 14.95 -20.81
N LYS A 229 -3.31 14.60 -21.38
CA LYS A 229 -3.17 14.46 -22.84
C LYS A 229 -3.94 13.25 -23.38
N VAL A 230 -3.78 12.08 -22.76
CA VAL A 230 -4.48 10.84 -23.18
C VAL A 230 -5.97 10.95 -22.90
N ALA A 231 -6.34 11.41 -21.68
CA ALA A 231 -7.74 11.63 -21.35
C ALA A 231 -8.42 12.63 -22.28
N ARG A 232 -7.72 13.71 -22.65
CA ARG A 232 -8.23 14.73 -23.58
C ARG A 232 -8.40 14.16 -24.98
N GLN A 233 -7.43 13.41 -25.51
CA GLN A 233 -7.53 12.75 -26.80
C GLN A 233 -8.73 11.80 -26.89
N MET A 234 -8.96 10.98 -25.82
CA MET A 234 -10.11 10.08 -25.76
C MET A 234 -11.45 10.84 -25.67
N LEU A 235 -11.49 11.94 -24.92
CA LEU A 235 -12.69 12.79 -24.81
C LEU A 235 -13.02 13.53 -26.11
N GLU A 236 -12.01 13.98 -26.84
CA GLU A 236 -12.16 14.69 -28.14
C GLU A 236 -12.49 13.75 -29.29
N ASN A 237 -12.33 12.44 -29.09
CA ASN A 237 -12.56 11.45 -30.14
C ASN A 237 -14.05 11.33 -30.49
N LYS A 238 -14.41 11.77 -31.69
CA LYS A 238 -15.80 11.81 -32.19
C LYS A 238 -16.50 10.44 -32.27
N GLU A 239 -15.71 9.34 -32.27
CA GLU A 239 -16.25 7.98 -32.34
C GLU A 239 -16.65 7.37 -31.01
N LEU A 240 -16.38 8.04 -29.87
CA LEU A 240 -16.89 7.56 -28.57
C LEU A 240 -18.42 7.62 -28.54
N LEU A 241 -19.00 6.53 -28.04
CA LEU A 241 -20.45 6.45 -27.84
C LEU A 241 -20.95 7.59 -26.91
N PRO A 242 -22.13 8.14 -27.17
CA PRO A 242 -22.67 9.23 -26.34
C PRO A 242 -22.76 8.93 -24.84
N CYS A 243 -23.11 7.69 -24.45
CA CYS A 243 -23.12 7.24 -23.06
C CYS A 243 -21.73 7.21 -22.43
N VAL A 244 -20.70 6.81 -23.18
CA VAL A 244 -19.31 6.82 -22.71
C VAL A 244 -18.83 8.25 -22.49
N LYS A 245 -19.12 9.16 -23.42
CA LYS A 245 -18.84 10.61 -23.25
C LYS A 245 -19.54 11.18 -22.03
N TYR A 246 -20.81 10.82 -21.84
CA TYR A 246 -21.60 11.29 -20.70
C TYR A 246 -20.94 10.85 -19.37
N ILE A 247 -20.56 9.59 -19.22
CA ILE A 247 -19.90 9.09 -18.01
C ILE A 247 -18.54 9.79 -17.77
N LEU A 248 -17.75 9.96 -18.81
CA LEU A 248 -16.47 10.67 -18.72
C LEU A 248 -16.62 12.12 -18.24
N GLN A 249 -17.74 12.77 -18.60
CA GLN A 249 -18.01 14.15 -18.22
C GLN A 249 -18.64 14.29 -16.82
N HIS A 250 -19.57 13.40 -16.46
CA HIS A 250 -20.46 13.57 -15.30
C HIS A 250 -20.17 12.59 -14.14
N GLY A 251 -19.31 11.58 -14.36
CA GLY A 251 -18.99 10.59 -13.31
C GLY A 251 -20.06 9.51 -13.12
N ALA A 252 -20.21 9.02 -11.91
CA ALA A 252 -21.18 8.00 -11.52
C ALA A 252 -21.82 8.33 -10.17
N GLN A 253 -23.07 7.90 -9.98
CA GLN A 253 -23.79 8.07 -8.73
C GLN A 253 -23.23 7.17 -7.62
N LYS A 254 -23.40 7.59 -6.37
CA LYS A 254 -23.07 6.81 -5.18
C LYS A 254 -23.78 5.45 -5.23
N GLY A 255 -23.07 4.36 -4.97
CA GLY A 255 -23.57 2.98 -5.08
C GLY A 255 -23.40 2.32 -6.46
N GLY A 256 -23.26 3.11 -7.54
CA GLY A 256 -23.06 2.60 -8.91
C GLY A 256 -21.62 2.71 -9.43
N ARG A 257 -20.70 3.28 -8.65
CA ARG A 257 -19.33 3.66 -9.07
C ARG A 257 -18.55 2.51 -9.70
N ASN A 258 -18.53 1.35 -9.06
CA ASN A 258 -17.76 0.19 -9.52
C ASN A 258 -18.31 -0.41 -10.82
N ASN A 259 -19.64 -0.53 -10.93
CA ASN A 259 -20.30 -0.98 -12.16
C ASN A 259 -20.08 -0.01 -13.32
N THR A 260 -20.16 1.30 -13.05
CA THR A 260 -19.88 2.34 -14.03
C THR A 260 -18.43 2.33 -14.46
N ALA A 261 -17.49 2.15 -13.52
CA ALA A 261 -16.06 1.99 -13.82
C ALA A 261 -15.80 0.77 -14.72
N MET A 262 -16.41 -0.38 -14.41
CA MET A 262 -16.31 -1.59 -15.21
C MET A 262 -16.83 -1.37 -16.65
N ALA A 263 -18.01 -0.77 -16.79
CA ALA A 263 -18.60 -0.50 -18.10
C ALA A 263 -17.79 0.52 -18.92
N LEU A 264 -17.29 1.58 -18.27
CA LEU A 264 -16.45 2.59 -18.90
C LEU A 264 -15.11 1.99 -19.35
N ALA A 265 -14.41 1.27 -18.48
CA ALA A 265 -13.15 0.62 -18.81
C ALA A 265 -13.33 -0.40 -19.97
N SER A 266 -14.40 -1.21 -19.91
CA SER A 266 -14.73 -2.15 -21.00
C SER A 266 -14.96 -1.44 -22.33
N ALA A 267 -15.66 -0.30 -22.34
CA ALA A 267 -15.91 0.47 -23.54
C ALA A 267 -14.61 1.08 -24.12
N LEU A 268 -13.70 1.54 -23.27
CA LEU A 268 -12.39 2.06 -23.67
C LEU A 268 -11.50 0.96 -24.25
N TYR A 269 -11.44 -0.22 -23.61
CA TYR A 269 -10.66 -1.36 -24.13
C TYR A 269 -11.21 -1.95 -25.41
N GLN A 270 -12.53 -1.93 -25.64
CA GLN A 270 -13.09 -2.33 -26.93
C GLN A 270 -12.60 -1.46 -28.09
N ARG A 271 -12.18 -0.25 -27.80
CA ARG A 271 -11.66 0.70 -28.75
C ARG A 271 -10.14 0.63 -28.89
N GLU A 272 -9.45 0.49 -27.75
CA GLU A 272 -7.99 0.45 -27.67
C GLU A 272 -7.55 -0.81 -26.90
N PRO A 273 -7.68 -2.01 -27.50
CA PRO A 273 -7.50 -3.28 -26.78
C PRO A 273 -6.08 -3.49 -26.25
N ASP A 274 -5.07 -2.87 -26.88
CA ASP A 274 -3.67 -3.04 -26.51
C ASP A 274 -3.13 -1.89 -25.63
N ASN A 275 -3.92 -0.85 -25.40
CA ASN A 275 -3.50 0.34 -24.65
C ASN A 275 -3.89 0.24 -23.18
N GLN A 276 -3.34 -0.75 -22.46
CA GLN A 276 -3.65 -0.94 -21.03
C GLN A 276 -3.29 0.29 -20.17
N GLN A 277 -2.11 0.87 -20.41
CA GLN A 277 -1.63 2.00 -19.65
C GLN A 277 -2.48 3.26 -19.88
N GLY A 278 -2.80 3.55 -21.14
CA GLY A 278 -3.62 4.72 -21.49
C GLY A 278 -5.05 4.63 -20.92
N VAL A 279 -5.66 3.44 -20.98
CA VAL A 279 -6.99 3.22 -20.38
C VAL A 279 -6.94 3.39 -18.88
N LEU A 280 -5.93 2.84 -18.20
CA LEU A 280 -5.78 3.01 -16.74
C LEU A 280 -5.64 4.49 -16.36
N GLU A 281 -4.85 5.25 -17.09
CA GLU A 281 -4.66 6.69 -16.85
C GLU A 281 -5.97 7.48 -17.02
N VAL A 282 -6.76 7.17 -18.06
CA VAL A 282 -8.08 7.76 -18.24
C VAL A 282 -9.00 7.42 -17.08
N MET A 283 -9.03 6.17 -16.66
CA MET A 283 -9.86 5.70 -15.55
C MET A 283 -9.46 6.32 -14.21
N GLN A 284 -8.17 6.50 -13.95
CA GLN A 284 -7.67 7.21 -12.77
C GLN A 284 -8.11 8.68 -12.80
N THR A 285 -7.95 9.35 -13.96
CA THR A 285 -8.43 10.73 -14.13
C THR A 285 -9.92 10.85 -13.86
N TRP A 286 -10.71 9.97 -14.42
CA TRP A 286 -12.14 9.95 -14.24
C TRP A 286 -12.52 9.72 -12.78
N ASN A 287 -11.90 8.74 -12.12
CA ASN A 287 -12.13 8.40 -10.73
C ASN A 287 -11.92 9.59 -9.79
N TYR A 288 -10.78 10.30 -9.94
CA TYR A 288 -10.45 11.41 -9.05
C TYR A 288 -11.14 12.73 -9.39
N LYS A 289 -11.46 12.97 -10.67
CA LYS A 289 -12.04 14.26 -11.09
C LYS A 289 -13.54 14.26 -11.20
N LYS A 290 -14.17 13.09 -11.33
CA LYS A 290 -15.59 12.99 -11.67
C LYS A 290 -16.41 12.25 -10.63
N LEU A 291 -15.80 11.63 -9.65
CA LEU A 291 -16.50 11.00 -8.53
C LEU A 291 -16.34 11.83 -7.26
N ASP A 292 -17.45 12.14 -6.60
CA ASP A 292 -17.44 12.83 -5.31
C ASP A 292 -16.74 12.00 -4.24
N GLU A 293 -16.90 10.66 -4.29
CA GLU A 293 -16.20 9.69 -3.47
C GLU A 293 -15.44 8.72 -4.39
N PRO A 294 -14.15 8.96 -4.70
CA PRO A 294 -13.39 8.08 -5.58
C PRO A 294 -13.29 6.64 -5.05
N LEU A 295 -13.24 5.67 -5.96
CA LEU A 295 -12.81 4.30 -5.64
C LEU A 295 -11.36 4.33 -5.16
N SER A 296 -10.99 3.42 -4.26
CA SER A 296 -9.58 3.24 -3.91
C SER A 296 -8.78 2.78 -5.14
N ASP A 297 -7.49 3.13 -5.19
CA ASP A 297 -6.63 2.75 -6.32
C ASP A 297 -6.66 1.25 -6.59
N LYS A 298 -6.61 0.45 -5.54
CA LYS A 298 -6.67 -1.02 -5.63
C LYS A 298 -7.99 -1.51 -6.23
N GLU A 299 -9.09 -0.92 -5.83
CA GLU A 299 -10.43 -1.27 -6.34
C GLU A 299 -10.56 -0.87 -7.80
N LEU A 300 -10.10 0.34 -8.15
CA LEU A 300 -10.08 0.81 -9.52
C LEU A 300 -9.20 -0.06 -10.42
N GLU A 301 -7.95 -0.32 -10.03
CA GLU A 301 -7.03 -1.17 -10.77
C GLU A 301 -7.59 -2.59 -10.98
N THR A 302 -8.18 -3.16 -9.93
CA THR A 302 -8.81 -4.48 -10.00
C THR A 302 -9.97 -4.48 -11.00
N THR A 303 -10.79 -3.44 -10.97
CA THR A 303 -11.95 -3.28 -11.88
C THR A 303 -11.48 -3.09 -13.32
N VAL A 304 -10.49 -2.24 -13.54
CA VAL A 304 -9.92 -1.96 -14.88
C VAL A 304 -9.26 -3.22 -15.46
N LEU A 305 -8.49 -3.96 -14.64
CA LEU A 305 -7.88 -5.21 -15.08
C LEU A 305 -8.92 -6.31 -15.39
N SER A 306 -10.00 -6.36 -14.61
CA SER A 306 -11.12 -7.28 -14.88
C SER A 306 -11.84 -6.93 -16.17
N ALA A 307 -12.04 -5.64 -16.45
CA ALA A 307 -12.60 -5.17 -17.73
C ALA A 307 -11.72 -5.57 -18.91
N TYR A 308 -10.40 -5.39 -18.78
CA TYR A 308 -9.43 -5.83 -19.79
C TYR A 308 -9.56 -7.32 -20.09
N ARG A 309 -9.51 -8.18 -19.08
CA ARG A 309 -9.64 -9.64 -19.25
C ARG A 309 -10.95 -10.02 -19.91
N ASN A 310 -12.07 -9.40 -19.48
CA ASN A 310 -13.37 -9.65 -20.07
C ASN A 310 -13.41 -9.31 -21.57
N VAL A 311 -12.79 -8.21 -21.98
CA VAL A 311 -12.72 -7.82 -23.38
C VAL A 311 -11.87 -8.79 -24.19
N GLN A 312 -10.73 -9.24 -23.65
CA GLN A 312 -9.87 -10.25 -24.29
C GLN A 312 -10.60 -11.60 -24.47
N ASP A 313 -11.44 -11.97 -23.48
CA ASP A 313 -12.28 -13.18 -23.53
C ASP A 313 -13.53 -13.01 -24.42
N GLY A 314 -13.67 -11.91 -25.14
CA GLY A 314 -14.81 -11.60 -26.02
C GLY A 314 -16.09 -11.18 -25.28
N ARG A 315 -16.05 -11.05 -23.97
CA ARG A 315 -17.15 -10.51 -23.16
C ARG A 315 -17.15 -8.98 -23.20
N ARG A 316 -18.30 -8.38 -23.52
CA ARG A 316 -18.41 -6.93 -23.72
C ARG A 316 -19.56 -6.34 -22.92
N TYR A 317 -19.31 -5.22 -22.28
CA TYR A 317 -20.37 -4.36 -21.76
C TYR A 317 -20.96 -3.56 -22.92
N GLY A 318 -22.17 -3.90 -23.31
CA GLY A 318 -22.88 -3.25 -24.43
C GLY A 318 -23.95 -2.28 -23.96
N CYS A 319 -24.78 -1.82 -24.89
CA CYS A 319 -25.87 -0.86 -24.63
C CYS A 319 -26.82 -1.29 -23.49
N GLY A 320 -27.02 -2.59 -23.27
CA GLY A 320 -27.85 -3.09 -22.16
C GLY A 320 -27.34 -2.62 -20.81
N ALA A 321 -26.05 -2.76 -20.52
CA ALA A 321 -25.46 -2.31 -19.26
C ALA A 321 -25.62 -0.82 -19.01
N PHE A 322 -25.44 0.02 -20.03
CA PHE A 322 -25.64 1.47 -19.91
C PHE A 322 -27.12 1.85 -19.76
N MET A 323 -28.04 1.08 -20.33
CA MET A 323 -29.48 1.27 -20.11
C MET A 323 -29.91 0.90 -18.70
N ASP A 324 -29.41 -0.23 -18.19
CA ASP A 324 -29.71 -0.71 -16.84
C ASP A 324 -29.19 0.25 -15.75
N MET A 325 -28.10 0.94 -16.03
CA MET A 325 -27.56 1.99 -15.17
C MET A 325 -28.25 3.37 -15.34
N GLY A 326 -29.25 3.48 -16.23
CA GLY A 326 -29.94 4.74 -16.51
C GLY A 326 -29.10 5.80 -17.26
N ILE A 327 -27.97 5.40 -17.86
CA ILE A 327 -26.99 6.32 -18.46
C ILE A 327 -27.18 6.41 -19.99
N CYS A 328 -28.09 5.64 -20.57
CA CYS A 328 -28.30 5.65 -22.00
C CYS A 328 -28.85 6.98 -22.52
N VAL A 329 -28.08 7.66 -23.37
CA VAL A 329 -28.44 8.97 -23.92
C VAL A 329 -29.51 8.83 -25.04
N LYS A 330 -30.58 9.64 -24.95
CA LYS A 330 -31.60 9.73 -26.02
C LYS A 330 -30.94 10.24 -27.32
N GLY A 331 -31.28 9.60 -28.46
CA GLY A 331 -30.74 9.98 -29.79
C GLY A 331 -29.40 9.31 -30.13
N CYS A 332 -28.89 8.38 -29.33
CA CYS A 332 -27.73 7.61 -29.66
C CYS A 332 -27.95 6.77 -30.94
N PRO A 333 -27.07 6.85 -31.98
CA PRO A 333 -27.28 6.15 -33.24
C PRO A 333 -27.18 4.62 -33.13
N VAL A 334 -26.57 4.12 -32.04
CA VAL A 334 -26.35 2.68 -31.79
C VAL A 334 -27.38 2.11 -30.81
N ARG A 335 -28.34 2.94 -30.35
CA ARG A 335 -29.35 2.50 -29.37
C ARG A 335 -30.19 1.37 -29.94
N ILE A 336 -30.07 0.18 -29.35
CA ILE A 336 -30.95 -0.94 -29.66
C ILE A 336 -32.39 -0.52 -29.24
N LYS A 337 -33.30 -0.44 -30.20
CA LYS A 337 -34.73 -0.30 -29.88
C LYS A 337 -35.17 -1.61 -29.22
N ARG A 338 -35.43 -1.57 -27.93
CA ARG A 338 -36.22 -2.60 -27.24
C ARG A 338 -37.71 -2.31 -27.38
#